data_32941eb02966bcc3e836b9bfe499b64a
#
_entry.id   32941eb02966bcc3e836b9bfe499b64a
#
_cell.length_a   1.000
_cell.length_b   1.000
_cell.length_c   1.000
_cell.angle_alpha   90.00
_cell.angle_beta   90.00
_cell.angle_gamma   90.00
#
_symmetry.space_group_name_H-M   'P 1'
#
loop_
_entity.id
_entity.type
_entity.pdbx_description
1 polymer ?
#
loop_
_entity_poly.entity_id
_entity_poly.type
_entity_poly.pdbx_seq_one_letter_code
_entity_poly.pdbx_strand_id
1 'polypeptide(L)'
;MGSTTRHRRRAGGKAKAAGAIVVAAVIGGAALAFTGTAQATAVGAVYTTSSSWSGGHTGQYVITNGTGRTQSDWTLRFDLPAGTRIDSLWNGTHTVDGQHVTVKPASWNRELAPGASVTVGFVASGTGAPAAPKGCLINGVRCSVDQSATPQPSGRPSTPPTPAPTATKPPADPTATAPPTTAAPTTGPTATAPAPKPGGGAARFAPYVDTSLYPAYDLLDTATSTGVREFHLAFVTAGAGCTPLWGGVTELAADKVAAQIGELRARGGDVRVSFGGAAGRELALNCASADELAAAYGKVVDQYRLTKVDFDIEGAALADTAANSRRAQAIARLQRSHPGLDVAFTLPVMPEGLTQPGVALLADARRGGVRIDSVNIMAMDYGPAYGGDMGQYAVQAATATQAQLKGVLGLSDQAAWKALAVTPMIGVNDVASEVFSVSDATRLVEFASAKGVGRLAMWSAARDAQCPAGALNHAEPTCSSVLQQPLAFTRAFGALR
;
A
#
# COMPACT_ATOMS: atom_id res chain seq x y z
N MET A 1 -26.89 56.10 43.64
CA MET A 1 -27.22 55.44 44.93
C MET A 1 -27.08 53.95 44.64
N GLY A 2 -26.16 53.31 45.05
CA GLY A 2 -25.48 52.73 46.13
C GLY A 2 -25.02 51.37 45.64
N SER A 3 -23.79 51.14 45.54
CA SER A 3 -22.78 50.70 46.51
C SER A 3 -22.71 49.16 46.70
N THR A 4 -21.54 48.62 46.23
CA THR A 4 -20.67 47.61 46.87
C THR A 4 -21.31 46.26 47.29
N THR A 5 -20.67 45.13 46.99
CA THR A 5 -19.47 44.60 47.71
C THR A 5 -18.95 43.30 47.12
N ARG A 6 -17.61 43.17 47.11
CA ARG A 6 -16.80 41.99 46.80
C ARG A 6 -17.14 40.83 47.77
N HIS A 7 -17.10 39.59 47.27
CA HIS A 7 -16.55 38.50 48.02
C HIS A 7 -15.81 37.51 47.14
N ARG A 8 -14.54 37.38 47.45
CA ARG A 8 -13.53 36.44 46.97
C ARG A 8 -13.72 35.13 47.74
N ARG A 9 -13.91 34.00 47.07
CA ARG A 9 -13.59 32.68 47.67
C ARG A 9 -12.79 31.83 46.68
N ARG A 10 -11.59 31.50 47.13
CA ARG A 10 -10.73 30.42 46.62
C ARG A 10 -11.35 29.06 47.00
N ALA A 11 -11.27 28.10 46.08
CA ALA A 11 -11.08 26.65 46.29
C ALA A 11 -10.96 26.04 44.90
N GLY A 12 -9.91 25.47 44.53
CA GLY A 12 -9.40 24.19 44.93
C GLY A 12 -9.37 23.35 43.69
N GLY A 13 -8.21 23.32 42.97
CA GLY A 13 -7.99 22.57 41.74
C GLY A 13 -8.17 21.06 41.95
N LYS A 14 -8.75 20.42 40.92
CA LYS A 14 -8.42 19.03 40.58
C LYS A 14 -8.08 19.02 39.10
N ALA A 15 -6.81 19.06 38.82
CA ALA A 15 -6.26 18.77 37.50
C ALA A 15 -6.62 17.33 37.16
N LYS A 16 -7.43 17.13 36.13
CA LYS A 16 -7.54 15.84 35.46
C LYS A 16 -6.42 15.81 34.43
N ALA A 17 -5.42 15.01 34.71
CA ALA A 17 -4.36 14.69 33.75
C ALA A 17 -4.99 14.02 32.53
N ALA A 18 -4.94 14.67 31.40
CA ALA A 18 -5.13 14.03 30.09
C ALA A 18 -3.88 13.20 29.85
N GLY A 19 -4.02 11.88 29.90
CA GLY A 19 -2.98 10.96 29.53
C GLY A 19 -2.77 11.03 28.01
N ALA A 20 -1.71 11.71 27.60
CA ALA A 20 -1.18 11.54 26.25
C ALA A 20 -0.60 10.12 26.18
N ILE A 21 -1.20 9.27 25.37
CA ILE A 21 -0.62 7.99 24.99
C ILE A 21 0.49 8.31 24.00
N VAL A 22 1.72 8.37 24.50
CA VAL A 22 2.92 8.34 23.68
C VAL A 22 3.08 6.90 23.21
N VAL A 23 2.76 6.62 21.97
CA VAL A 23 3.18 5.39 21.29
C VAL A 23 4.68 5.53 21.04
N ALA A 24 5.48 5.02 21.97
CA ALA A 24 6.90 4.84 21.74
C ALA A 24 7.08 3.65 20.81
N ALA A 25 7.29 3.92 19.51
CA ALA A 25 7.82 2.93 18.59
C ALA A 25 9.26 2.60 19.04
N VAL A 26 9.43 1.46 19.69
CA VAL A 26 10.76 0.92 19.94
C VAL A 26 11.22 0.26 18.65
N ILE A 27 11.97 1.01 17.84
CA ILE A 27 12.71 0.48 16.71
C ILE A 27 13.95 -0.23 17.29
N GLY A 28 13.79 -1.51 17.55
CA GLY A 28 14.91 -2.42 17.84
C GLY A 28 15.45 -2.99 16.53
N GLY A 29 16.23 -2.22 15.80
CA GLY A 29 17.01 -2.68 14.67
C GLY A 29 18.15 -3.58 15.14
N ALA A 30 17.97 -4.92 15.08
CA ALA A 30 19.06 -5.86 15.12
C ALA A 30 19.48 -6.18 13.68
N ALA A 31 20.39 -5.35 13.13
CA ALA A 31 21.14 -5.73 11.94
C ALA A 31 22.09 -6.88 12.33
N LEU A 32 21.70 -8.11 12.10
CA LEU A 32 22.60 -9.27 12.16
C LEU A 32 23.35 -9.34 10.83
N ALA A 33 24.55 -8.76 10.82
CA ALA A 33 25.54 -9.02 9.79
C ALA A 33 25.99 -10.49 9.93
N PHE A 34 25.51 -11.36 9.07
CA PHE A 34 26.03 -12.73 8.92
C PHE A 34 27.33 -12.68 8.12
N THR A 35 28.45 -12.55 8.82
CA THR A 35 29.78 -12.92 8.28
C THR A 35 30.06 -14.36 8.72
N GLY A 36 29.71 -15.31 7.88
CA GLY A 36 30.00 -16.71 8.09
C GLY A 36 29.42 -17.54 6.95
N THR A 37 30.26 -17.99 6.05
CA THR A 37 29.95 -18.95 4.99
C THR A 37 29.62 -20.32 5.59
N ALA A 38 28.45 -20.44 6.21
CA ALA A 38 27.78 -21.72 6.37
C ALA A 38 26.57 -21.67 5.47
N GLN A 39 26.65 -22.32 4.30
CA GLN A 39 25.49 -22.52 3.44
C GLN A 39 24.44 -23.22 4.29
N ALA A 40 23.31 -22.55 4.51
CA ALA A 40 22.16 -23.15 5.16
C ALA A 40 21.71 -24.35 4.29
N THR A 41 21.93 -25.57 4.77
CA THR A 41 21.59 -26.80 4.04
C THR A 41 20.17 -27.26 4.33
N ALA A 42 19.33 -26.41 4.93
CA ALA A 42 17.98 -26.76 5.38
C ALA A 42 16.97 -25.66 5.03
N VAL A 43 15.70 -26.00 5.06
CA VAL A 43 14.62 -25.01 5.07
C VAL A 43 14.60 -24.38 6.46
N GLY A 44 14.64 -23.05 6.53
CA GLY A 44 14.59 -22.28 7.77
C GLY A 44 13.27 -21.53 7.91
N ALA A 45 12.91 -21.12 9.14
CA ALA A 45 11.82 -20.20 9.39
C ALA A 45 12.21 -19.21 10.49
N VAL A 46 11.85 -17.93 10.31
CA VAL A 46 12.13 -16.84 11.26
C VAL A 46 10.83 -16.16 11.61
N TYR A 47 10.56 -16.00 12.91
CA TYR A 47 9.38 -15.30 13.41
C TYR A 47 9.67 -13.83 13.66
N THR A 48 8.70 -12.97 13.31
CA THR A 48 8.68 -11.56 13.67
C THR A 48 7.28 -11.13 14.06
N THR A 49 7.16 -10.15 14.98
CA THR A 49 5.89 -9.47 15.28
C THR A 49 5.88 -8.15 14.52
N SER A 50 4.90 -7.97 13.64
CA SER A 50 4.77 -6.74 12.83
C SER A 50 3.96 -5.66 13.53
N SER A 51 2.99 -6.04 14.38
CA SER A 51 2.22 -5.08 15.19
C SER A 51 1.69 -5.75 16.46
N SER A 52 1.43 -4.96 17.50
CA SER A 52 0.80 -5.43 18.72
C SER A 52 -0.12 -4.38 19.32
N TRP A 53 -1.22 -4.83 19.94
CA TRP A 53 -2.21 -3.98 20.62
C TRP A 53 -2.72 -4.69 21.87
N SER A 54 -3.55 -3.99 22.65
CA SER A 54 -4.19 -4.62 23.82
C SER A 54 -5.08 -5.78 23.38
N GLY A 55 -4.71 -7.00 23.75
CA GLY A 55 -5.46 -8.23 23.47
C GLY A 55 -5.11 -8.91 22.14
N GLY A 56 -4.05 -8.48 21.41
CA GLY A 56 -3.64 -9.19 20.20
C GLY A 56 -2.36 -8.69 19.55
N HIS A 57 -1.94 -9.39 18.52
CA HIS A 57 -0.78 -9.01 17.69
C HIS A 57 -0.88 -9.62 16.31
N THR A 58 -0.16 -9.01 15.35
CA THR A 58 0.12 -9.63 14.07
C THR A 58 1.52 -10.21 14.12
N GLY A 59 1.62 -11.51 13.85
CA GLY A 59 2.86 -12.26 13.75
C GLY A 59 3.08 -12.80 12.36
N GLN A 60 4.34 -13.04 11.98
CA GLN A 60 4.67 -13.68 10.72
C GLN A 60 5.89 -14.58 10.84
N TYR A 61 5.89 -15.64 10.04
CA TYR A 61 7.04 -16.51 9.80
C TYR A 61 7.53 -16.34 8.37
N VAL A 62 8.80 -15.99 8.19
CA VAL A 62 9.46 -16.02 6.88
C VAL A 62 10.14 -17.38 6.74
N ILE A 63 9.62 -18.22 5.84
CA ILE A 63 10.14 -19.56 5.55
C ILE A 63 11.06 -19.44 4.34
N THR A 64 12.33 -19.81 4.48
CA THR A 64 13.33 -19.72 3.41
C THR A 64 13.88 -21.09 3.06
N ASN A 65 13.89 -21.42 1.78
CA ASN A 65 14.56 -22.63 1.30
C ASN A 65 16.07 -22.39 1.12
N GLY A 66 16.86 -22.71 2.14
CA GLY A 66 18.33 -22.66 2.09
C GLY A 66 18.97 -23.85 1.38
N THR A 67 18.19 -24.78 0.83
CA THR A 67 18.73 -25.97 0.14
C THR A 67 19.01 -25.66 -1.34
N GLY A 68 19.85 -26.47 -1.98
CA GLY A 68 20.12 -26.42 -3.42
C GLY A 68 19.04 -27.07 -4.30
N ARG A 69 17.86 -27.44 -3.76
CA ARG A 69 16.76 -28.10 -4.48
C ARG A 69 15.44 -27.43 -4.17
N THR A 70 14.51 -27.45 -5.12
CA THR A 70 13.12 -27.03 -4.88
C THR A 70 12.50 -27.89 -3.77
N GLN A 71 11.87 -27.21 -2.81
CA GLN A 71 11.13 -27.82 -1.72
C GLN A 71 9.64 -27.77 -2.02
N SER A 72 8.96 -28.88 -1.92
CA SER A 72 7.50 -28.96 -2.11
C SER A 72 6.83 -29.28 -0.77
N ASP A 73 5.60 -28.80 -0.62
CA ASP A 73 4.71 -29.15 0.50
C ASP A 73 5.32 -28.91 1.89
N TRP A 74 5.96 -27.75 2.09
CA TRP A 74 6.50 -27.39 3.39
C TRP A 74 5.40 -27.40 4.49
N THR A 75 5.80 -27.72 5.73
CA THR A 75 4.90 -27.72 6.88
C THR A 75 5.54 -26.94 8.03
N LEU A 76 4.89 -25.84 8.44
CA LEU A 76 5.26 -25.05 9.61
C LEU A 76 4.40 -25.46 10.80
N ARG A 77 5.01 -25.64 11.98
CA ARG A 77 4.32 -25.87 13.25
C ARG A 77 4.84 -24.94 14.31
N PHE A 78 3.96 -24.46 15.18
CA PHE A 78 4.32 -23.65 16.34
C PHE A 78 3.21 -23.67 17.38
N ASP A 79 3.56 -23.27 18.60
CA ASP A 79 2.66 -23.23 19.75
C ASP A 79 2.32 -21.79 20.08
N LEU A 80 1.04 -21.46 20.14
CA LEU A 80 0.55 -20.19 20.64
C LEU A 80 0.70 -20.10 22.16
N PRO A 81 0.90 -18.90 22.71
CA PRO A 81 0.78 -18.67 24.15
C PRO A 81 -0.60 -19.10 24.68
N ALA A 82 -0.64 -19.60 25.93
CA ALA A 82 -1.89 -20.01 26.57
C ALA A 82 -2.92 -18.87 26.55
N GLY A 83 -4.17 -19.18 26.21
CA GLY A 83 -5.24 -18.20 26.09
C GLY A 83 -5.21 -17.34 24.84
N THR A 84 -4.33 -17.64 23.88
CA THR A 84 -4.26 -17.00 22.57
C THR A 84 -4.88 -17.89 21.52
N ARG A 85 -5.56 -17.30 20.53
CA ARG A 85 -6.11 -18.00 19.36
C ARG A 85 -5.71 -17.27 18.07
N ILE A 86 -5.70 -17.97 16.95
CA ILE A 86 -5.58 -17.35 15.63
C ILE A 86 -6.95 -16.86 15.17
N ASP A 87 -7.04 -15.57 14.88
CA ASP A 87 -8.24 -14.97 14.29
C ASP A 87 -8.22 -15.07 12.76
N SER A 88 -7.04 -14.91 12.16
CA SER A 88 -6.82 -15.07 10.72
C SER A 88 -5.38 -15.52 10.45
N LEU A 89 -5.18 -16.23 9.33
CA LEU A 89 -3.87 -16.62 8.83
C LEU A 89 -3.88 -16.55 7.29
N TRP A 90 -2.82 -16.01 6.71
CA TRP A 90 -2.68 -15.86 5.27
C TRP A 90 -1.40 -16.52 4.74
N ASN A 91 -1.39 -16.75 3.44
CA ASN A 91 -0.34 -17.45 2.70
C ASN A 91 -0.15 -18.91 3.12
N GLY A 92 -1.19 -19.51 3.68
CA GLY A 92 -1.24 -20.92 4.03
C GLY A 92 -2.62 -21.35 4.50
N THR A 93 -2.81 -22.66 4.66
CA THR A 93 -3.96 -23.23 5.36
C THR A 93 -3.52 -23.71 6.71
N HIS A 94 -4.33 -23.56 7.75
CA HIS A 94 -3.94 -23.98 9.10
C HIS A 94 -4.99 -24.87 9.77
N THR A 95 -4.49 -25.68 10.70
CA THR A 95 -5.29 -26.41 11.68
C THR A 95 -4.75 -26.09 13.06
N VAL A 96 -5.65 -26.01 14.04
CA VAL A 96 -5.31 -25.73 15.44
C VAL A 96 -5.82 -26.88 16.29
N ASP A 97 -4.94 -27.44 17.14
CA ASP A 97 -5.25 -28.43 18.14
C ASP A 97 -4.77 -27.92 19.52
N GLY A 98 -5.70 -27.40 20.32
CA GLY A 98 -5.37 -26.68 21.53
C GLY A 98 -4.58 -25.40 21.25
N GLN A 99 -3.31 -25.35 21.61
CA GLN A 99 -2.39 -24.26 21.29
C GLN A 99 -1.43 -24.61 20.12
N HIS A 100 -1.49 -25.82 19.61
CA HIS A 100 -0.63 -26.29 18.53
C HIS A 100 -1.20 -25.88 17.17
N VAL A 101 -0.45 -25.10 16.42
CA VAL A 101 -0.81 -24.66 15.07
C VAL A 101 0.03 -25.41 14.05
N THR A 102 -0.63 -26.00 13.06
CA THR A 102 0.02 -26.58 11.89
C THR A 102 -0.41 -25.82 10.66
N VAL A 103 0.55 -25.30 9.90
CA VAL A 103 0.33 -24.56 8.65
C VAL A 103 0.91 -25.35 7.50
N LYS A 104 0.12 -25.43 6.43
CA LYS A 104 0.51 -26.01 5.13
C LYS A 104 0.46 -24.93 4.06
N PRO A 105 1.22 -25.06 2.96
CA PRO A 105 1.18 -24.10 1.87
C PRO A 105 -0.20 -23.97 1.24
N ALA A 106 -0.48 -22.81 0.70
CA ALA A 106 -1.54 -22.62 -0.27
C ALA A 106 -1.11 -23.24 -1.63
N SER A 107 -2.05 -23.41 -2.56
CA SER A 107 -1.76 -24.03 -3.86
C SER A 107 -0.67 -23.31 -4.66
N TRP A 108 -0.56 -21.99 -4.51
CA TRP A 108 0.33 -21.13 -5.29
C TRP A 108 1.75 -20.99 -4.68
N ASN A 109 1.95 -21.31 -3.40
CA ASN A 109 3.25 -21.23 -2.71
C ASN A 109 3.75 -22.58 -2.19
N ARG A 110 3.23 -23.66 -2.77
CA ARG A 110 3.57 -25.04 -2.41
C ARG A 110 5.04 -25.36 -2.68
N GLU A 111 5.59 -24.78 -3.73
CA GLU A 111 6.97 -25.00 -4.16
C GLU A 111 7.83 -23.79 -3.86
N LEU A 112 8.93 -24.01 -3.15
CA LEU A 112 9.97 -23.02 -2.88
C LEU A 112 11.23 -23.39 -3.66
N ALA A 113 11.59 -22.60 -4.65
CA ALA A 113 12.86 -22.73 -5.35
C ALA A 113 14.07 -22.54 -4.39
N PRO A 114 15.26 -22.98 -4.75
CA PRO A 114 16.48 -22.69 -3.98
C PRO A 114 16.64 -21.20 -3.71
N GLY A 115 16.83 -20.81 -2.45
CA GLY A 115 16.95 -19.42 -2.01
C GLY A 115 15.64 -18.65 -1.92
N ALA A 116 14.52 -19.19 -2.39
CA ALA A 116 13.22 -18.53 -2.30
C ALA A 116 12.65 -18.55 -0.87
N SER A 117 11.86 -17.54 -0.57
CA SER A 117 11.16 -17.39 0.71
C SER A 117 9.66 -17.23 0.51
N VAL A 118 8.89 -17.61 1.52
CA VAL A 118 7.47 -17.33 1.66
C VAL A 118 7.19 -16.81 3.06
N THR A 119 6.36 -15.77 3.15
CA THR A 119 5.91 -15.23 4.44
C THR A 119 4.53 -15.78 4.76
N VAL A 120 4.39 -16.45 5.91
CA VAL A 120 3.10 -16.84 6.50
C VAL A 120 2.79 -15.87 7.62
N GLY A 121 1.73 -15.09 7.48
CA GLY A 121 1.33 -14.15 8.52
C GLY A 121 0.03 -14.57 9.20
N PHE A 122 -0.18 -14.08 10.43
CA PHE A 122 -1.41 -14.34 11.17
C PHE A 122 -1.72 -13.22 12.16
N VAL A 123 -3.00 -13.04 12.45
CA VAL A 123 -3.48 -12.25 13.56
C VAL A 123 -3.84 -13.20 14.69
N ALA A 124 -3.31 -12.91 15.88
CA ALA A 124 -3.63 -13.65 17.07
C ALA A 124 -4.22 -12.72 18.13
N SER A 125 -5.27 -13.17 18.83
CA SER A 125 -5.89 -12.47 19.95
C SER A 125 -5.93 -13.34 21.19
N GLY A 126 -5.96 -12.69 22.37
CA GLY A 126 -6.01 -13.38 23.65
C GLY A 126 -6.15 -12.42 24.82
N THR A 127 -6.30 -12.95 26.02
CA THR A 127 -6.52 -12.19 27.26
C THR A 127 -5.24 -11.74 27.96
N GLY A 128 -4.07 -12.18 27.49
CA GLY A 128 -2.75 -11.86 28.04
C GLY A 128 -2.01 -10.77 27.27
N ALA A 129 -0.81 -10.40 27.76
CA ALA A 129 0.10 -9.58 26.97
C ALA A 129 0.55 -10.36 25.72
N PRO A 130 0.68 -9.67 24.55
CA PRO A 130 1.17 -10.32 23.34
C PRO A 130 2.53 -10.98 23.59
N ALA A 131 2.64 -12.28 23.29
CA ALA A 131 3.88 -13.03 23.42
C ALA A 131 4.14 -13.81 22.14
N ALA A 132 5.42 -13.98 21.82
CA ALA A 132 5.83 -14.74 20.63
C ALA A 132 5.43 -16.21 20.74
N PRO A 133 5.04 -16.88 19.65
CA PRO A 133 4.87 -18.32 19.56
C PRO A 133 6.15 -19.06 19.95
N LYS A 134 6.02 -20.29 20.38
CA LYS A 134 7.14 -21.17 20.77
C LYS A 134 7.12 -22.46 19.94
N GLY A 135 8.15 -23.30 20.13
CA GLY A 135 8.17 -24.64 19.56
C GLY A 135 8.17 -24.70 18.04
N CYS A 136 8.67 -23.66 17.37
CA CYS A 136 8.66 -23.59 15.91
C CYS A 136 9.43 -24.72 15.24
N LEU A 137 8.73 -25.46 14.36
CA LEU A 137 9.28 -26.49 13.50
C LEU A 137 8.92 -26.22 12.03
N ILE A 138 9.89 -26.30 11.14
CA ILE A 138 9.68 -26.33 9.69
C ILE A 138 10.13 -27.67 9.11
N ASN A 139 9.22 -28.39 8.47
CA ASN A 139 9.43 -29.75 7.99
C ASN A 139 9.98 -30.72 9.08
N GLY A 140 9.56 -30.51 10.33
CA GLY A 140 10.02 -31.30 11.48
C GLY A 140 11.36 -30.86 12.07
N VAL A 141 12.04 -29.89 11.50
CA VAL A 141 13.32 -29.33 11.98
C VAL A 141 13.05 -28.04 12.73
N ARG A 142 13.74 -27.78 13.84
CA ARG A 142 13.59 -26.54 14.62
C ARG A 142 13.91 -25.31 13.78
N CYS A 143 13.07 -24.28 13.90
CA CYS A 143 13.31 -23.00 13.26
C CYS A 143 14.54 -22.30 13.83
N SER A 144 15.19 -21.46 13.01
CA SER A 144 16.47 -20.81 13.31
C SER A 144 16.48 -19.89 14.55
N VAL A 145 15.31 -19.43 15.02
CA VAL A 145 15.16 -18.49 16.14
C VAL A 145 14.86 -19.14 17.49
N ASP A 146 14.54 -20.42 17.55
CA ASP A 146 14.36 -21.12 18.85
C ASP A 146 15.70 -21.43 19.55
N GLN A 147 16.81 -20.98 18.97
CA GLN A 147 18.15 -21.07 19.59
C GLN A 147 18.53 -19.72 20.25
N SER A 148 17.65 -19.15 21.05
CA SER A 148 18.02 -18.07 21.96
C SER A 148 18.88 -18.67 23.07
N ALA A 149 20.17 -18.74 22.83
CA ALA A 149 21.16 -18.95 23.89
C ALA A 149 21.04 -17.78 24.86
N THR A 150 20.76 -18.08 26.10
CA THR A 150 20.90 -17.19 27.23
C THR A 150 22.28 -16.50 27.19
N PRO A 151 22.39 -15.17 27.24
CA PRO A 151 23.70 -14.53 27.31
C PRO A 151 24.33 -14.83 28.67
N GLN A 152 25.36 -15.65 28.67
CA GLN A 152 26.26 -15.76 29.82
C GLN A 152 27.25 -14.58 29.76
N PRO A 153 27.41 -13.79 30.82
CA PRO A 153 28.36 -12.71 30.86
C PRO A 153 29.78 -13.25 31.01
N SER A 154 30.56 -13.20 29.98
CA SER A 154 32.01 -13.41 30.08
C SER A 154 32.75 -12.13 29.72
N GLY A 155 33.56 -11.72 30.68
CA GLY A 155 34.19 -10.42 30.73
C GLY A 155 35.45 -10.25 29.91
N ARG A 156 35.81 -9.01 29.91
CA ARG A 156 37.14 -8.35 29.80
C ARG A 156 37.68 -8.01 28.40
N PRO A 157 38.12 -6.77 28.25
CA PRO A 157 38.46 -6.16 26.98
C PRO A 157 39.88 -6.52 26.54
N SER A 158 40.07 -6.72 25.25
CA SER A 158 41.39 -6.78 24.61
C SER A 158 41.55 -5.58 23.68
N THR A 159 42.74 -5.02 23.76
CA THR A 159 43.35 -3.87 23.13
C THR A 159 43.12 -3.68 21.64
N PRO A 160 43.18 -2.43 21.12
CA PRO A 160 42.97 -2.10 19.73
C PRO A 160 44.12 -2.51 18.80
N PRO A 161 43.88 -2.88 17.56
CA PRO A 161 44.93 -3.08 16.57
C PRO A 161 45.34 -1.77 15.90
N THR A 162 46.64 -1.69 15.64
CA THR A 162 47.41 -0.68 14.95
C THR A 162 46.91 -0.41 13.50
N PRO A 163 46.99 0.81 12.98
CA PRO A 163 46.52 1.14 11.63
C PRO A 163 47.47 0.60 10.54
N ALA A 164 46.87 0.05 9.47
CA ALA A 164 47.56 -0.38 8.27
C ALA A 164 47.81 0.79 7.29
N PRO A 165 48.82 0.68 6.40
CA PRO A 165 49.37 1.83 5.68
C PRO A 165 48.52 2.27 4.48
N THR A 166 48.60 3.55 4.21
CA THR A 166 48.03 4.34 3.13
C THR A 166 48.43 3.80 1.75
N ALA A 167 47.45 3.50 0.89
CA ALA A 167 47.65 3.15 -0.50
C ALA A 167 47.84 4.42 -1.35
N THR A 168 48.89 4.45 -2.13
CA THR A 168 49.31 5.49 -3.05
C THR A 168 48.43 5.51 -4.31
N LYS A 169 48.08 6.74 -4.74
CA LYS A 169 47.29 7.04 -5.95
C LYS A 169 48.09 6.72 -7.22
N PRO A 170 47.46 6.06 -8.25
CA PRO A 170 48.08 5.94 -9.57
C PRO A 170 48.05 7.24 -10.39
N PRO A 171 48.96 7.40 -11.36
CA PRO A 171 49.06 8.63 -12.14
C PRO A 171 48.01 8.73 -13.24
N ALA A 172 47.74 9.98 -13.65
CA ALA A 172 46.78 10.35 -14.70
C ALA A 172 47.28 9.97 -16.08
N ASP A 173 46.39 9.47 -16.93
CA ASP A 173 46.57 9.15 -18.34
C ASP A 173 46.26 10.38 -19.26
N PRO A 174 46.88 10.48 -20.44
CA PRO A 174 46.91 11.71 -21.20
C PRO A 174 45.68 11.97 -22.04
N THR A 175 45.45 13.25 -22.28
CA THR A 175 44.46 13.94 -23.10
C THR A 175 44.23 13.32 -24.48
N ALA A 176 42.98 12.94 -24.78
CA ALA A 176 42.55 12.60 -26.15
C ALA A 176 42.04 13.84 -26.89
N THR A 177 42.56 14.04 -28.05
CA THR A 177 42.29 15.13 -29.01
C THR A 177 40.88 14.97 -29.63
N ALA A 178 40.14 16.07 -29.74
CA ALA A 178 38.82 16.13 -30.37
C ALA A 178 38.90 15.98 -31.90
N PRO A 179 37.93 15.30 -32.56
CA PRO A 179 37.80 15.27 -34.01
C PRO A 179 37.05 16.51 -34.57
N PRO A 180 37.18 16.82 -35.84
CA PRO A 180 36.72 18.08 -36.43
C PRO A 180 35.21 18.12 -36.69
N THR A 181 34.66 19.32 -36.56
CA THR A 181 33.27 19.70 -36.80
C THR A 181 32.89 19.56 -38.27
N THR A 182 31.88 18.77 -38.60
CA THR A 182 31.26 18.72 -39.95
C THR A 182 29.98 19.56 -39.91
N ALA A 183 29.80 20.40 -40.94
CA ALA A 183 28.74 21.37 -41.11
C ALA A 183 27.33 20.72 -41.25
N ALA A 184 26.33 21.42 -40.71
CA ALA A 184 24.92 21.04 -40.73
C ALA A 184 24.31 21.21 -42.14
N PRO A 185 23.39 20.33 -42.55
CA PRO A 185 22.56 20.57 -43.75
C PRO A 185 21.32 21.42 -43.40
N THR A 186 21.00 22.29 -44.32
CA THR A 186 19.89 23.24 -44.34
C THR A 186 18.52 22.56 -44.26
N THR A 187 17.64 23.05 -43.41
CA THR A 187 16.27 22.56 -43.22
C THR A 187 15.33 22.98 -44.33
N GLY A 188 14.68 22.00 -44.96
CA GLY A 188 13.47 22.21 -45.77
C GLY A 188 12.21 22.26 -44.85
N PRO A 189 11.07 22.77 -45.34
CA PRO A 189 9.89 23.03 -44.53
C PRO A 189 9.25 21.71 -44.02
N THR A 190 9.16 21.59 -42.70
CA THR A 190 8.50 20.48 -42.02
C THR A 190 6.98 20.57 -42.21
N ALA A 191 6.40 19.59 -42.86
CA ALA A 191 4.97 19.40 -42.94
C ALA A 191 4.42 19.14 -41.49
N THR A 192 3.52 19.98 -41.03
CA THR A 192 2.81 19.85 -39.75
C THR A 192 1.96 18.57 -39.80
N ALA A 193 2.31 17.59 -38.98
CA ALA A 193 1.48 16.40 -38.79
C ALA A 193 0.10 16.80 -38.19
N PRO A 194 -1.00 16.19 -38.65
CA PRO A 194 -2.32 16.47 -38.09
C PRO A 194 -2.36 16.07 -36.63
N ALA A 195 -2.95 16.93 -35.80
CA ALA A 195 -3.23 16.62 -34.39
C ALA A 195 -4.04 15.31 -34.26
N PRO A 196 -3.72 14.42 -33.31
CA PRO A 196 -4.48 13.20 -33.11
C PRO A 196 -5.92 13.55 -32.75
N LYS A 197 -6.88 12.96 -33.45
CA LYS A 197 -8.30 12.99 -33.07
C LYS A 197 -8.43 12.37 -31.67
N PRO A 198 -9.28 12.94 -30.77
CA PRO A 198 -9.58 12.31 -29.51
C PRO A 198 -10.29 10.97 -29.76
N GLY A 199 -9.57 9.88 -29.68
CA GLY A 199 -10.14 8.55 -29.60
C GLY A 199 -10.71 8.39 -28.21
N GLY A 200 -12.05 8.22 -28.09
CA GLY A 200 -12.76 8.05 -26.82
C GLY A 200 -12.54 6.65 -26.20
N GLY A 201 -11.30 6.31 -25.87
CA GLY A 201 -10.97 5.23 -24.95
C GLY A 201 -10.89 5.81 -23.53
N ALA A 202 -11.39 5.07 -22.53
CA ALA A 202 -11.21 5.48 -21.13
C ALA A 202 -9.72 5.69 -20.85
N ALA A 203 -9.38 6.77 -20.14
CA ALA A 203 -8.02 7.07 -19.76
C ALA A 203 -7.46 5.90 -18.92
N ARG A 204 -6.28 5.40 -19.31
CA ARG A 204 -5.66 4.26 -18.64
C ARG A 204 -4.74 4.69 -17.49
N PHE A 205 -4.54 5.99 -17.28
CA PHE A 205 -3.81 6.55 -16.15
C PHE A 205 -4.67 7.60 -15.44
N ALA A 206 -4.80 7.47 -14.12
CA ALA A 206 -5.58 8.37 -13.28
C ALA A 206 -4.93 8.49 -11.88
N PRO A 207 -4.13 9.53 -11.61
CA PRO A 207 -3.44 9.68 -10.33
C PRO A 207 -4.43 9.98 -9.19
N TYR A 208 -4.07 9.57 -7.97
CA TYR A 208 -4.76 9.98 -6.75
C TYR A 208 -4.39 11.41 -6.37
N VAL A 209 -5.40 12.13 -5.92
CA VAL A 209 -5.29 13.49 -5.36
C VAL A 209 -5.85 13.47 -3.95
N ASP A 210 -5.01 13.73 -2.96
CA ASP A 210 -5.44 13.96 -1.59
C ASP A 210 -6.05 15.36 -1.49
N THR A 211 -7.36 15.43 -1.31
CA THR A 211 -8.11 16.70 -1.28
C THR A 211 -7.89 17.49 0.01
N SER A 212 -7.34 16.86 1.05
CA SER A 212 -7.08 17.48 2.35
C SER A 212 -5.82 18.37 2.38
N LEU A 213 -4.97 18.27 1.37
CA LEU A 213 -3.68 18.97 1.33
C LEU A 213 -3.86 20.49 1.07
N TYR A 214 -2.95 21.25 1.64
CA TYR A 214 -2.83 22.68 1.36
C TYR A 214 -1.44 23.02 0.79
N PRO A 215 -1.38 23.83 -0.29
CA PRO A 215 -2.50 24.36 -1.07
C PRO A 215 -3.33 23.27 -1.77
N ALA A 216 -4.60 23.54 -2.05
CA ALA A 216 -5.47 22.62 -2.78
C ALA A 216 -4.85 22.28 -4.15
N TYR A 217 -4.87 21.02 -4.51
CA TYR A 217 -4.31 20.56 -5.79
C TYR A 217 -5.08 21.13 -6.98
N ASP A 218 -4.36 21.59 -8.00
CA ASP A 218 -4.94 22.13 -9.23
C ASP A 218 -5.06 21.03 -10.29
N LEU A 219 -6.29 20.48 -10.42
CA LEU A 219 -6.63 19.47 -11.44
C LEU A 219 -6.50 20.02 -12.85
N LEU A 220 -6.86 21.31 -13.03
CA LEU A 220 -6.98 21.95 -14.34
C LEU A 220 -5.62 22.29 -14.91
N ASP A 221 -4.70 22.75 -14.05
CA ASP A 221 -3.30 22.98 -14.44
C ASP A 221 -2.63 21.66 -14.85
N THR A 222 -2.76 20.63 -14.02
CA THR A 222 -2.21 19.31 -14.34
C THR A 222 -2.80 18.74 -15.62
N ALA A 223 -4.12 18.82 -15.81
CA ALA A 223 -4.78 18.37 -17.04
C ALA A 223 -4.28 19.11 -18.28
N THR A 224 -4.01 20.41 -18.16
CA THR A 224 -3.52 21.26 -19.25
C THR A 224 -2.07 20.97 -19.57
N SER A 225 -1.21 20.85 -18.56
CA SER A 225 0.24 20.70 -18.72
C SER A 225 0.68 19.29 -19.10
N THR A 226 -0.11 18.25 -18.80
CA THR A 226 0.26 16.84 -18.98
C THR A 226 -0.67 16.07 -19.91
N GLY A 227 -1.89 16.55 -20.14
CA GLY A 227 -2.92 15.84 -20.86
C GLY A 227 -3.65 14.77 -20.05
N VAL A 228 -3.38 14.65 -18.73
CA VAL A 228 -4.15 13.78 -17.83
C VAL A 228 -5.60 14.22 -17.81
N ARG A 229 -6.53 13.28 -17.96
CA ARG A 229 -7.97 13.56 -18.09
C ARG A 229 -8.77 12.99 -16.92
N GLU A 230 -8.25 12.04 -16.18
CA GLU A 230 -8.94 11.39 -15.07
C GLU A 230 -8.12 11.46 -13.80
N PHE A 231 -8.81 11.63 -12.66
CA PHE A 231 -8.19 11.70 -11.34
C PHE A 231 -9.02 10.88 -10.34
N HIS A 232 -8.36 10.26 -9.35
CA HIS A 232 -8.99 9.74 -8.15
C HIS A 232 -8.96 10.83 -7.08
N LEU A 233 -10.12 11.27 -6.59
CA LEU A 233 -10.19 12.21 -5.48
C LEU A 233 -10.33 11.44 -4.17
N ALA A 234 -9.44 11.64 -3.23
CA ALA A 234 -9.28 10.89 -1.99
C ALA A 234 -9.28 11.83 -0.78
N PHE A 235 -9.93 11.55 0.29
CA PHE A 235 -10.85 10.44 0.54
C PHE A 235 -12.15 10.94 1.15
N VAL A 236 -13.26 10.30 0.86
CA VAL A 236 -14.51 10.49 1.61
C VAL A 236 -14.57 9.47 2.74
N THR A 237 -14.63 9.96 3.98
CA THR A 237 -14.73 9.18 5.20
C THR A 237 -15.89 9.61 6.06
N ALA A 238 -16.14 8.94 7.18
CA ALA A 238 -17.22 9.27 8.09
C ALA A 238 -16.86 10.49 8.97
N GLY A 239 -17.73 11.48 8.96
CA GLY A 239 -17.80 12.49 10.01
C GLY A 239 -18.55 11.98 11.26
N ALA A 240 -19.40 12.80 11.84
CA ALA A 240 -20.26 12.35 12.94
C ALA A 240 -21.30 11.34 12.43
N GLY A 241 -21.35 10.16 13.06
CA GLY A 241 -22.22 9.07 12.64
C GLY A 241 -21.88 8.55 11.25
N CYS A 242 -22.87 8.45 10.38
CA CYS A 242 -22.75 7.98 9.00
C CYS A 242 -22.71 9.14 7.97
N THR A 243 -22.28 10.33 8.37
CA THR A 243 -22.21 11.50 7.47
C THR A 243 -20.96 11.43 6.59
N PRO A 244 -21.08 11.37 5.24
CA PRO A 244 -19.93 11.37 4.37
C PRO A 244 -19.33 12.77 4.25
N LEU A 245 -18.05 12.93 4.56
CA LEU A 245 -17.29 14.16 4.49
C LEU A 245 -15.92 13.89 3.85
N TRP A 246 -15.32 14.87 3.19
CA TRP A 246 -13.92 14.80 2.79
C TRP A 246 -13.02 14.81 4.02
N GLY A 247 -12.17 13.78 4.11
CA GLY A 247 -11.29 13.56 5.29
C GLY A 247 -12.05 13.42 6.61
N GLY A 248 -13.37 13.21 6.59
CA GLY A 248 -14.23 13.18 7.78
C GLY A 248 -14.53 14.54 8.42
N VAL A 249 -14.12 15.63 7.79
CA VAL A 249 -14.19 16.98 8.38
C VAL A 249 -14.75 18.05 7.43
N THR A 250 -14.53 17.97 6.11
CA THR A 250 -14.94 18.98 5.15
C THR A 250 -16.24 18.58 4.45
N GLU A 251 -17.24 19.47 4.47
CA GLU A 251 -18.49 19.25 3.77
C GLU A 251 -18.25 19.03 2.26
N LEU A 252 -19.05 18.13 1.65
CA LEU A 252 -18.89 17.78 0.24
C LEU A 252 -18.86 19.00 -0.68
N ALA A 253 -19.74 19.97 -0.45
CA ALA A 253 -19.83 21.18 -1.28
C ALA A 253 -18.72 22.22 -1.00
N ALA A 254 -17.93 22.04 0.06
CA ALA A 254 -16.92 23.01 0.49
C ALA A 254 -15.49 22.65 0.07
N ASP A 255 -15.28 21.43 -0.46
CA ASP A 255 -13.95 20.98 -0.86
C ASP A 255 -13.48 21.71 -2.13
N LYS A 256 -12.27 22.27 -2.06
CA LYS A 256 -11.71 23.11 -3.14
C LYS A 256 -11.23 22.32 -4.35
N VAL A 257 -10.81 21.07 -4.15
CA VAL A 257 -10.40 20.19 -5.25
C VAL A 257 -11.65 19.69 -5.97
N ALA A 258 -12.64 19.19 -5.23
CA ALA A 258 -13.89 18.72 -5.78
C ALA A 258 -14.70 19.81 -6.49
N ALA A 259 -14.56 21.08 -6.09
CA ALA A 259 -15.17 22.21 -6.78
C ALA A 259 -14.73 22.35 -8.25
N GLN A 260 -13.56 21.80 -8.61
CA GLN A 260 -13.02 21.83 -9.99
C GLN A 260 -13.64 20.80 -10.93
N ILE A 261 -14.43 19.81 -10.41
CA ILE A 261 -14.99 18.70 -11.22
C ILE A 261 -15.78 19.19 -12.43
N GLY A 262 -16.60 20.22 -12.24
CA GLY A 262 -17.44 20.76 -13.32
C GLY A 262 -16.61 21.32 -14.49
N GLU A 263 -15.57 22.07 -14.19
CA GLU A 263 -14.68 22.65 -15.20
C GLU A 263 -13.77 21.58 -15.83
N LEU A 264 -13.28 20.62 -15.05
CA LEU A 264 -12.53 19.48 -15.58
C LEU A 264 -13.37 18.70 -16.61
N ARG A 265 -14.65 18.46 -16.33
CA ARG A 265 -15.58 17.80 -17.25
C ARG A 265 -15.84 18.63 -18.51
N ALA A 266 -15.96 19.94 -18.38
CA ALA A 266 -16.10 20.84 -19.53
C ALA A 266 -14.90 20.76 -20.49
N ARG A 267 -13.72 20.36 -19.98
CA ARG A 267 -12.49 20.11 -20.74
C ARG A 267 -12.33 18.64 -21.18
N GLY A 268 -13.37 17.81 -21.03
CA GLY A 268 -13.39 16.40 -21.41
C GLY A 268 -12.66 15.46 -20.45
N GLY A 269 -12.43 15.89 -19.21
CA GLY A 269 -11.93 15.05 -18.12
C GLY A 269 -13.06 14.51 -17.23
N ASP A 270 -12.73 13.75 -16.20
CA ASP A 270 -13.65 13.25 -15.17
C ASP A 270 -12.90 12.82 -13.91
N VAL A 271 -13.65 12.44 -12.87
CA VAL A 271 -13.10 11.98 -11.61
C VAL A 271 -13.73 10.67 -11.16
N ARG A 272 -12.98 9.93 -10.36
CA ARG A 272 -13.44 8.82 -9.51
C ARG A 272 -13.26 9.26 -8.06
N VAL A 273 -14.33 9.24 -7.26
CA VAL A 273 -14.21 9.53 -5.82
C VAL A 273 -13.90 8.24 -5.07
N SER A 274 -12.92 8.30 -4.19
CA SER A 274 -12.49 7.19 -3.34
C SER A 274 -13.02 7.35 -1.92
N PHE A 275 -13.64 6.28 -1.41
CA PHE A 275 -14.14 6.16 -0.05
C PHE A 275 -13.16 5.33 0.77
N GLY A 276 -12.86 5.75 1.99
CA GLY A 276 -11.99 5.02 2.92
C GLY A 276 -10.58 5.62 3.04
N GLY A 277 -9.54 4.84 2.71
CA GLY A 277 -8.13 5.23 2.87
C GLY A 277 -7.57 4.94 4.26
N ALA A 278 -6.25 5.20 4.45
CA ALA A 278 -5.51 4.91 5.68
C ALA A 278 -5.98 5.74 6.89
N ALA A 279 -6.44 6.97 6.65
CA ALA A 279 -6.78 7.92 7.69
C ALA A 279 -8.30 8.12 7.81
N GLY A 280 -8.73 8.47 9.02
CA GLY A 280 -10.14 8.70 9.30
C GLY A 280 -10.90 7.42 9.64
N ARG A 281 -12.22 7.48 9.55
CA ARG A 281 -13.11 6.33 9.83
C ARG A 281 -13.84 5.95 8.54
N GLU A 282 -13.61 4.74 8.07
CA GLU A 282 -14.32 4.20 6.92
C GLU A 282 -15.84 4.15 7.22
N LEU A 283 -16.67 4.52 6.23
CA LEU A 283 -18.11 4.68 6.43
C LEU A 283 -18.80 3.39 6.87
N ALA A 284 -18.41 2.22 6.36
CA ALA A 284 -19.03 0.96 6.76
C ALA A 284 -18.73 0.56 8.21
N LEU A 285 -17.67 1.08 8.83
CA LEU A 285 -17.41 0.91 10.26
C LEU A 285 -18.32 1.77 11.13
N ASN A 286 -18.88 2.85 10.58
CA ASN A 286 -19.63 3.87 11.32
C ASN A 286 -21.14 3.80 11.10
N CYS A 287 -21.59 3.45 9.91
CA CYS A 287 -23.01 3.35 9.58
C CYS A 287 -23.65 2.11 10.23
N ALA A 288 -24.83 2.28 10.79
CA ALA A 288 -25.50 1.21 11.53
C ALA A 288 -26.09 0.11 10.62
N SER A 289 -26.44 0.47 9.38
CA SER A 289 -27.08 -0.45 8.44
C SER A 289 -26.57 -0.29 7.01
N ALA A 290 -26.85 -1.29 6.18
CA ALA A 290 -26.53 -1.23 4.76
C ALA A 290 -27.37 -0.18 4.01
N ASP A 291 -28.58 0.14 4.50
CA ASP A 291 -29.43 1.18 3.90
C ASP A 291 -28.88 2.57 4.19
N GLU A 292 -28.50 2.82 5.44
CA GLU A 292 -27.86 4.08 5.84
C GLU A 292 -26.53 4.29 5.08
N LEU A 293 -25.71 3.25 4.97
CA LEU A 293 -24.46 3.29 4.23
C LEU A 293 -24.68 3.52 2.73
N ALA A 294 -25.68 2.87 2.12
CA ALA A 294 -26.04 3.11 0.72
C ALA A 294 -26.51 4.54 0.48
N ALA A 295 -27.28 5.11 1.42
CA ALA A 295 -27.69 6.52 1.35
C ALA A 295 -26.51 7.47 1.47
N ALA A 296 -25.54 7.17 2.35
CA ALA A 296 -24.31 7.95 2.47
C ALA A 296 -23.46 7.93 1.18
N TYR A 297 -23.28 6.77 0.58
CA TYR A 297 -22.59 6.67 -0.71
C TYR A 297 -23.37 7.38 -1.82
N GLY A 298 -24.71 7.20 -1.87
CA GLY A 298 -25.60 7.85 -2.83
C GLY A 298 -25.51 9.37 -2.77
N LYS A 299 -25.47 9.95 -1.56
CA LYS A 299 -25.29 11.38 -1.37
C LYS A 299 -24.05 11.94 -2.08
N VAL A 300 -22.93 11.21 -2.06
CA VAL A 300 -21.69 11.61 -2.74
C VAL A 300 -21.81 11.44 -4.24
N VAL A 301 -22.37 10.31 -4.69
CA VAL A 301 -22.60 10.02 -6.11
C VAL A 301 -23.50 11.09 -6.73
N ASP A 302 -24.59 11.44 -6.08
CA ASP A 302 -25.54 12.45 -6.55
C ASP A 302 -24.95 13.85 -6.53
N GLN A 303 -24.25 14.22 -5.43
CA GLN A 303 -23.61 15.52 -5.28
C GLN A 303 -22.71 15.86 -6.45
N TYR A 304 -21.92 14.91 -6.89
CA TYR A 304 -20.95 15.12 -7.97
C TYR A 304 -21.36 14.47 -9.29
N ARG A 305 -22.55 13.86 -9.37
CA ARG A 305 -23.02 13.12 -10.56
C ARG A 305 -21.97 12.11 -11.02
N LEU A 306 -21.51 11.27 -10.11
CA LEU A 306 -20.43 10.33 -10.40
C LEU A 306 -20.93 9.18 -11.28
N THR A 307 -20.10 8.77 -12.21
CA THR A 307 -20.27 7.55 -13.01
C THR A 307 -19.31 6.44 -12.55
N LYS A 308 -18.40 6.76 -11.65
CA LYS A 308 -17.36 5.84 -11.15
C LYS A 308 -16.98 6.19 -9.72
N VAL A 309 -16.85 5.17 -8.89
CA VAL A 309 -16.42 5.27 -7.49
C VAL A 309 -15.35 4.23 -7.17
N ASP A 310 -14.61 4.46 -6.10
CA ASP A 310 -13.60 3.57 -5.58
C ASP A 310 -13.81 3.36 -4.09
N PHE A 311 -13.53 2.15 -3.62
CA PHE A 311 -13.58 1.77 -2.20
C PHE A 311 -12.20 1.32 -1.79
N ASP A 312 -11.48 2.20 -1.13
CA ASP A 312 -10.15 1.98 -0.60
C ASP A 312 -10.26 1.43 0.82
N ILE A 313 -10.08 0.11 0.95
CA ILE A 313 -10.34 -0.61 2.19
C ILE A 313 -9.04 -1.21 2.72
N GLU A 314 -8.59 -0.63 3.80
CA GLU A 314 -7.30 -0.97 4.39
C GLU A 314 -7.34 -1.01 5.93
N GLY A 315 -6.22 -1.36 6.53
CA GLY A 315 -6.09 -1.42 7.98
C GLY A 315 -7.15 -2.30 8.66
N ALA A 316 -7.74 -1.80 9.73
CA ALA A 316 -8.74 -2.53 10.51
C ALA A 316 -10.05 -2.77 9.72
N ALA A 317 -10.40 -1.88 8.80
CA ALA A 317 -11.62 -2.01 7.98
C ALA A 317 -11.55 -3.22 7.04
N LEU A 318 -10.35 -3.59 6.57
CA LEU A 318 -10.16 -4.74 5.68
C LEU A 318 -10.48 -6.07 6.37
N ALA A 319 -10.17 -6.19 7.65
CA ALA A 319 -10.38 -7.41 8.44
C ALA A 319 -11.80 -7.52 9.04
N ASP A 320 -12.56 -6.43 9.08
CA ASP A 320 -13.91 -6.40 9.65
C ASP A 320 -14.94 -7.03 8.68
N THR A 321 -15.25 -8.31 8.92
CA THR A 321 -16.18 -9.06 8.06
C THR A 321 -17.61 -8.52 8.11
N ALA A 322 -18.05 -7.95 9.25
CA ALA A 322 -19.38 -7.36 9.38
C ALA A 322 -19.48 -6.05 8.57
N ALA A 323 -18.44 -5.20 8.64
CA ALA A 323 -18.34 -4.01 7.80
C ALA A 323 -18.25 -4.37 6.32
N ASN A 324 -17.48 -5.41 5.96
CA ASN A 324 -17.36 -5.90 4.58
C ASN A 324 -18.71 -6.37 4.03
N SER A 325 -19.46 -7.17 4.77
CA SER A 325 -20.80 -7.58 4.38
C SER A 325 -21.78 -6.41 4.26
N ARG A 326 -21.72 -5.45 5.19
CA ARG A 326 -22.54 -4.22 5.14
C ARG A 326 -22.21 -3.40 3.89
N ARG A 327 -20.92 -3.23 3.59
CA ARG A 327 -20.42 -2.51 2.42
C ARG A 327 -20.87 -3.19 1.12
N ALA A 328 -20.73 -4.51 1.02
CA ALA A 328 -21.20 -5.28 -0.13
C ALA A 328 -22.69 -5.06 -0.40
N GLN A 329 -23.53 -5.17 0.63
CA GLN A 329 -24.96 -4.92 0.51
C GLN A 329 -25.27 -3.46 0.12
N ALA A 330 -24.57 -2.49 0.69
CA ALA A 330 -24.75 -1.07 0.38
C ALA A 330 -24.35 -0.75 -1.06
N ILE A 331 -23.22 -1.25 -1.55
CA ILE A 331 -22.76 -1.05 -2.93
C ILE A 331 -23.73 -1.72 -3.92
N ALA A 332 -24.22 -2.93 -3.62
CA ALA A 332 -25.21 -3.59 -4.46
C ALA A 332 -26.52 -2.77 -4.55
N ARG A 333 -26.95 -2.10 -3.46
CA ARG A 333 -28.10 -1.16 -3.49
C ARG A 333 -27.77 0.08 -4.31
N LEU A 334 -26.58 0.65 -4.10
CA LEU A 334 -26.11 1.83 -4.84
C LEU A 334 -26.09 1.58 -6.35
N GLN A 335 -25.59 0.42 -6.80
CA GLN A 335 -25.57 0.06 -8.22
C GLN A 335 -26.97 -0.15 -8.80
N ARG A 336 -27.95 -0.56 -8.00
CA ARG A 336 -29.36 -0.63 -8.45
C ARG A 336 -29.99 0.74 -8.63
N SER A 337 -29.69 1.69 -7.73
CA SER A 337 -30.20 3.08 -7.84
C SER A 337 -29.42 3.91 -8.87
N HIS A 338 -28.16 3.52 -9.18
CA HIS A 338 -27.30 4.19 -10.17
C HIS A 338 -26.84 3.18 -11.23
N PRO A 339 -27.71 2.79 -12.18
CA PRO A 339 -27.35 1.84 -13.22
C PRO A 339 -26.14 2.33 -14.04
N GLY A 340 -25.18 1.45 -14.22
CA GLY A 340 -23.93 1.80 -14.94
C GLY A 340 -22.81 2.37 -14.07
N LEU A 341 -23.03 2.61 -12.78
CA LEU A 341 -21.98 3.05 -11.87
C LEU A 341 -20.81 2.04 -11.86
N ASP A 342 -19.64 2.50 -12.27
CA ASP A 342 -18.37 1.73 -12.24
C ASP A 342 -17.84 1.70 -10.80
N VAL A 343 -17.58 0.49 -10.30
CA VAL A 343 -17.14 0.25 -8.92
C VAL A 343 -15.75 -0.38 -8.93
N ALA A 344 -14.80 0.29 -8.31
CA ALA A 344 -13.46 -0.21 -8.01
C ALA A 344 -13.32 -0.54 -6.52
N PHE A 345 -12.47 -1.52 -6.23
CA PHE A 345 -11.91 -1.73 -4.90
C PHE A 345 -10.41 -1.48 -4.94
N THR A 346 -9.90 -0.65 -4.01
CA THR A 346 -8.48 -0.44 -3.78
C THR A 346 -8.08 -1.17 -2.50
N LEU A 347 -7.06 -2.02 -2.59
CA LEU A 347 -6.71 -2.98 -1.55
C LEU A 347 -5.20 -3.08 -1.35
N PRO A 348 -4.74 -3.26 -0.10
CA PRO A 348 -3.35 -3.61 0.19
C PRO A 348 -2.95 -4.92 -0.50
N VAL A 349 -1.72 -4.93 -0.99
CA VAL A 349 -1.15 -6.07 -1.70
C VAL A 349 0.28 -6.35 -1.22
N MET A 350 0.74 -7.57 -1.39
CA MET A 350 2.15 -7.96 -1.28
C MET A 350 2.66 -8.33 -2.69
N PRO A 351 3.98 -8.42 -2.92
CA PRO A 351 4.50 -8.95 -4.19
C PRO A 351 3.92 -10.33 -4.54
N GLU A 352 3.51 -11.12 -3.55
CA GLU A 352 2.85 -12.41 -3.68
C GLU A 352 1.33 -12.32 -3.96
N GLY A 353 0.77 -11.11 -4.04
CA GLY A 353 -0.64 -10.86 -4.34
C GLY A 353 -1.43 -10.28 -3.16
N LEU A 354 -2.76 -10.19 -3.34
CA LEU A 354 -3.68 -9.74 -2.30
C LEU A 354 -3.57 -10.61 -1.05
N THR A 355 -3.62 -9.98 0.09
CA THR A 355 -3.73 -10.67 1.38
C THR A 355 -5.05 -11.45 1.47
N GLN A 356 -5.11 -12.46 2.34
CA GLN A 356 -6.33 -13.26 2.50
C GLN A 356 -7.56 -12.40 2.84
N PRO A 357 -7.50 -11.38 3.71
CA PRO A 357 -8.64 -10.48 3.93
C PRO A 357 -9.09 -9.75 2.65
N GLY A 358 -8.16 -9.33 1.79
CA GLY A 358 -8.51 -8.70 0.50
C GLY A 358 -9.24 -9.65 -0.44
N VAL A 359 -8.75 -10.88 -0.58
CA VAL A 359 -9.42 -11.93 -1.36
C VAL A 359 -10.81 -12.25 -0.80
N ALA A 360 -10.93 -12.35 0.53
CA ALA A 360 -12.19 -12.61 1.21
C ALA A 360 -13.21 -11.48 1.01
N LEU A 361 -12.76 -10.21 1.07
CA LEU A 361 -13.59 -9.03 0.81
C LEU A 361 -14.17 -9.06 -0.61
N LEU A 362 -13.34 -9.33 -1.63
CA LEU A 362 -13.81 -9.43 -3.02
C LEU A 362 -14.80 -10.57 -3.22
N ALA A 363 -14.54 -11.72 -2.60
CA ALA A 363 -15.45 -12.87 -2.64
C ALA A 363 -16.79 -12.54 -1.96
N ASP A 364 -16.77 -11.82 -0.85
CA ASP A 364 -17.98 -11.38 -0.14
C ASP A 364 -18.77 -10.35 -0.96
N ALA A 365 -18.10 -9.35 -1.51
CA ALA A 365 -18.71 -8.35 -2.38
C ALA A 365 -19.40 -9.01 -3.57
N ARG A 366 -18.75 -9.96 -4.24
CA ARG A 366 -19.34 -10.74 -5.34
C ARG A 366 -20.58 -11.52 -4.89
N ARG A 367 -20.49 -12.24 -3.75
CA ARG A 367 -21.65 -12.98 -3.19
C ARG A 367 -22.78 -12.03 -2.82
N GLY A 368 -22.48 -10.83 -2.35
CA GLY A 368 -23.43 -9.76 -2.05
C GLY A 368 -24.10 -9.11 -3.26
N GLY A 369 -23.72 -9.55 -4.48
CA GLY A 369 -24.30 -9.04 -5.73
C GLY A 369 -23.66 -7.75 -6.25
N VAL A 370 -22.45 -7.40 -5.77
CA VAL A 370 -21.68 -6.27 -6.31
C VAL A 370 -21.09 -6.65 -7.66
N ARG A 371 -21.34 -5.82 -8.68
CA ARG A 371 -20.57 -5.85 -9.92
C ARG A 371 -19.27 -5.11 -9.69
N ILE A 372 -18.17 -5.83 -9.64
CA ILE A 372 -16.81 -5.28 -9.48
C ILE A 372 -16.25 -5.03 -10.87
N ASP A 373 -16.03 -3.76 -11.21
CA ASP A 373 -15.53 -3.35 -12.52
C ASP A 373 -14.00 -3.34 -12.56
N SER A 374 -13.34 -3.00 -11.43
CA SER A 374 -11.89 -3.11 -11.30
C SER A 374 -11.43 -3.35 -9.86
N VAL A 375 -10.24 -3.95 -9.73
CA VAL A 375 -9.53 -4.11 -8.47
C VAL A 375 -8.18 -3.43 -8.62
N ASN A 376 -7.98 -2.38 -7.83
CA ASN A 376 -6.75 -1.61 -7.75
C ASN A 376 -5.90 -2.12 -6.60
N ILE A 377 -4.60 -2.29 -6.81
CA ILE A 377 -3.68 -2.76 -5.79
C ILE A 377 -2.73 -1.65 -5.37
N MET A 378 -2.55 -1.48 -4.06
CA MET A 378 -1.60 -0.56 -3.48
C MET A 378 -0.20 -1.19 -3.48
N ALA A 379 0.54 -1.01 -4.61
CA ALA A 379 1.87 -1.57 -4.82
C ALA A 379 2.93 -0.71 -4.11
N MET A 380 2.86 -0.65 -2.78
CA MET A 380 3.64 0.22 -1.89
C MET A 380 3.64 -0.36 -0.47
N ASP A 381 4.55 0.14 0.38
CA ASP A 381 4.60 -0.11 1.82
C ASP A 381 4.52 -1.59 2.21
N TYR A 382 5.22 -2.44 1.46
CA TYR A 382 5.26 -3.89 1.68
C TYR A 382 5.93 -4.28 3.00
N GLY A 383 6.73 -3.37 3.57
CA GLY A 383 7.43 -3.54 4.82
C GLY A 383 8.96 -3.63 4.67
N PRO A 384 9.70 -3.51 5.78
CA PRO A 384 11.16 -3.29 5.76
C PRO A 384 11.97 -4.43 5.13
N ALA A 385 11.36 -5.58 4.87
CA ALA A 385 12.00 -6.69 4.15
C ALA A 385 12.04 -6.49 2.62
N TYR A 386 11.31 -5.49 2.09
CA TYR A 386 11.15 -5.25 0.66
C TYR A 386 11.88 -3.98 0.17
N GLY A 387 13.02 -3.65 0.74
CA GLY A 387 13.85 -2.50 0.33
C GLY A 387 14.60 -2.69 -1.00
N GLY A 388 14.10 -3.53 -1.92
CA GLY A 388 14.71 -3.83 -3.22
C GLY A 388 14.11 -3.03 -4.37
N ASP A 389 13.96 -3.67 -5.52
CA ASP A 389 13.41 -3.07 -6.75
C ASP A 389 11.87 -2.96 -6.67
N MET A 390 11.37 -1.77 -6.34
CA MET A 390 9.94 -1.51 -6.15
C MET A 390 9.13 -1.66 -7.45
N GLY A 391 9.73 -1.35 -8.60
CA GLY A 391 9.10 -1.59 -9.91
C GLY A 391 8.89 -3.08 -10.17
N GLN A 392 9.88 -3.90 -9.81
CA GLN A 392 9.76 -5.36 -9.92
C GLN A 392 8.74 -5.92 -8.93
N TYR A 393 8.69 -5.42 -7.70
CA TYR A 393 7.67 -5.83 -6.73
C TYR A 393 6.26 -5.47 -7.19
N ALA A 394 6.04 -4.30 -7.78
CA ALA A 394 4.77 -3.92 -8.37
C ALA A 394 4.34 -4.87 -9.51
N VAL A 395 5.28 -5.29 -10.37
CA VAL A 395 5.04 -6.29 -11.44
C VAL A 395 4.67 -7.66 -10.86
N GLN A 396 5.36 -8.10 -9.81
CA GLN A 396 5.05 -9.35 -9.11
C GLN A 396 3.66 -9.30 -8.48
N ALA A 397 3.36 -8.24 -7.72
CA ALA A 397 2.06 -8.01 -7.11
C ALA A 397 0.92 -8.03 -8.14
N ALA A 398 1.11 -7.34 -9.26
CA ALA A 398 0.14 -7.31 -10.36
C ALA A 398 -0.08 -8.71 -10.96
N THR A 399 0.99 -9.48 -11.16
CA THR A 399 0.92 -10.83 -11.74
C THR A 399 0.22 -11.80 -10.81
N ALA A 400 0.56 -11.78 -9.53
CA ALA A 400 -0.06 -12.63 -8.52
C ALA A 400 -1.53 -12.27 -8.31
N THR A 401 -1.85 -10.97 -8.24
CA THR A 401 -3.25 -10.52 -8.11
C THR A 401 -4.09 -10.92 -9.31
N GLN A 402 -3.57 -10.77 -10.54
CA GLN A 402 -4.30 -11.21 -11.73
C GLN A 402 -4.71 -12.68 -11.63
N ALA A 403 -3.80 -13.56 -11.19
CA ALA A 403 -4.11 -14.96 -10.97
C ALA A 403 -5.20 -15.17 -9.91
N GLN A 404 -5.19 -14.40 -8.82
CA GLN A 404 -6.22 -14.44 -7.78
C GLN A 404 -7.57 -13.95 -8.31
N LEU A 405 -7.61 -12.88 -9.12
CA LEU A 405 -8.84 -12.34 -9.71
C LEU A 405 -9.52 -13.33 -10.65
N LYS A 406 -8.77 -14.15 -11.39
CA LYS A 406 -9.34 -15.26 -12.17
C LYS A 406 -10.15 -16.20 -11.30
N GLY A 407 -9.65 -16.56 -10.14
CA GLY A 407 -10.32 -17.45 -9.20
C GLY A 407 -11.50 -16.78 -8.51
N VAL A 408 -11.25 -15.64 -7.84
CA VAL A 408 -12.26 -15.01 -6.97
C VAL A 408 -13.40 -14.37 -7.73
N LEU A 409 -13.13 -13.78 -8.91
CA LEU A 409 -14.15 -13.14 -9.73
C LEU A 409 -14.64 -14.03 -10.89
N GLY A 410 -14.00 -15.18 -11.13
CA GLY A 410 -14.35 -16.08 -12.22
C GLY A 410 -14.05 -15.48 -13.60
N LEU A 411 -12.96 -14.74 -13.73
CA LEU A 411 -12.60 -14.04 -14.97
C LEU A 411 -11.68 -14.89 -15.87
N SER A 412 -11.77 -14.66 -17.18
CA SER A 412 -10.76 -15.15 -18.11
C SER A 412 -9.42 -14.44 -17.87
N ASP A 413 -8.34 -14.97 -18.42
CA ASP A 413 -7.01 -14.38 -18.28
C ASP A 413 -6.98 -12.91 -18.70
N GLN A 414 -7.47 -12.62 -19.90
CA GLN A 414 -7.53 -11.26 -20.45
C GLN A 414 -8.47 -10.34 -19.64
N ALA A 415 -9.63 -10.86 -19.19
CA ALA A 415 -10.57 -10.07 -18.39
C ALA A 415 -9.99 -9.72 -17.02
N ALA A 416 -9.19 -10.62 -16.42
CA ALA A 416 -8.53 -10.35 -15.15
C ALA A 416 -7.43 -9.26 -15.28
N TRP A 417 -6.64 -9.27 -16.38
CA TRP A 417 -5.73 -8.17 -16.67
C TRP A 417 -6.45 -6.85 -16.87
N LYS A 418 -7.57 -6.85 -17.59
CA LYS A 418 -8.37 -5.65 -17.83
C LYS A 418 -9.04 -5.12 -16.56
N ALA A 419 -9.42 -5.99 -15.64
CA ALA A 419 -10.02 -5.62 -14.36
C ALA A 419 -8.97 -5.15 -13.32
N LEU A 420 -7.68 -5.38 -13.56
CA LEU A 420 -6.61 -5.00 -12.64
C LEU A 420 -6.22 -3.53 -12.85
N ALA A 421 -6.06 -2.81 -11.74
CA ALA A 421 -5.37 -1.52 -11.69
C ALA A 421 -4.19 -1.59 -10.69
N VAL A 422 -3.17 -0.77 -10.88
CA VAL A 422 -1.96 -0.76 -10.03
C VAL A 422 -1.61 0.67 -9.64
N THR A 423 -1.43 0.88 -8.34
CA THR A 423 -1.11 2.18 -7.73
C THR A 423 0.16 2.05 -6.89
N PRO A 424 1.34 2.40 -7.40
CA PRO A 424 2.53 2.59 -6.56
C PRO A 424 2.48 3.92 -5.81
N MET A 425 3.20 4.01 -4.68
CA MET A 425 3.56 5.27 -4.05
C MET A 425 4.86 5.77 -4.66
N ILE A 426 4.82 6.95 -5.27
CA ILE A 426 5.96 7.50 -6.01
C ILE A 426 7.02 8.09 -5.07
N GLY A 427 8.30 7.87 -5.37
CA GLY A 427 9.42 8.32 -4.56
C GLY A 427 9.60 7.46 -3.31
N VAL A 428 10.02 8.10 -2.21
CA VAL A 428 10.20 7.42 -0.91
C VAL A 428 8.82 7.11 -0.32
N ASN A 429 8.58 5.85 0.05
CA ASN A 429 7.34 5.38 0.64
C ASN A 429 7.30 5.64 2.16
N ASP A 430 6.17 5.38 2.83
CA ASP A 430 6.09 5.49 4.29
C ASP A 430 7.03 4.48 4.98
N VAL A 431 7.23 3.32 4.37
CA VAL A 431 8.36 2.44 4.66
C VAL A 431 9.61 3.00 3.96
N ALA A 432 10.41 3.78 4.65
CA ALA A 432 11.50 4.60 4.10
C ALA A 432 12.58 3.83 3.30
N SER A 433 12.70 2.51 3.46
CA SER A 433 13.56 1.66 2.65
C SER A 433 13.00 1.35 1.26
N GLU A 434 11.74 1.63 1.03
CA GLU A 434 11.05 1.42 -0.25
C GLU A 434 11.06 2.72 -1.05
N VAL A 435 11.68 2.69 -2.22
CA VAL A 435 11.78 3.87 -3.09
C VAL A 435 11.36 3.50 -4.49
N PHE A 436 10.20 4.03 -4.92
CA PHE A 436 9.72 3.84 -6.28
C PHE A 436 10.19 4.99 -7.17
N SER A 437 11.05 4.69 -8.13
CA SER A 437 11.71 5.66 -8.99
C SER A 437 10.92 5.96 -10.28
N VAL A 438 11.29 7.01 -11.01
CA VAL A 438 10.73 7.30 -12.35
C VAL A 438 11.02 6.17 -13.34
N SER A 439 12.16 5.48 -13.21
CA SER A 439 12.47 4.29 -14.04
C SER A 439 11.55 3.12 -13.73
N ASP A 440 11.12 2.96 -12.47
CA ASP A 440 10.14 1.94 -12.09
C ASP A 440 8.76 2.23 -12.67
N ALA A 441 8.38 3.52 -12.73
CA ALA A 441 7.16 3.94 -13.41
C ALA A 441 7.19 3.57 -14.91
N THR A 442 8.31 3.81 -15.59
CA THR A 442 8.48 3.43 -17.00
C THR A 442 8.36 1.92 -17.19
N ARG A 443 9.04 1.12 -16.36
CA ARG A 443 8.95 -0.35 -16.38
C ARG A 443 7.52 -0.84 -16.14
N LEU A 444 6.82 -0.25 -15.18
CA LEU A 444 5.44 -0.64 -14.89
C LEU A 444 4.50 -0.30 -16.06
N VAL A 445 4.71 0.80 -16.76
CA VAL A 445 3.96 1.17 -17.99
C VAL A 445 4.20 0.16 -19.11
N GLU A 446 5.45 -0.23 -19.34
CA GLU A 446 5.81 -1.24 -20.35
C GLU A 446 5.13 -2.59 -20.05
N PHE A 447 5.22 -3.03 -18.80
CA PHE A 447 4.53 -4.24 -18.33
C PHE A 447 3.01 -4.14 -18.49
N ALA A 448 2.41 -3.04 -18.03
CA ALA A 448 0.97 -2.82 -18.12
C ALA A 448 0.47 -2.81 -19.56
N SER A 449 1.23 -2.20 -20.46
CA SER A 449 0.93 -2.18 -21.89
C SER A 449 1.01 -3.58 -22.51
N ALA A 450 2.08 -4.34 -22.19
CA ALA A 450 2.30 -5.69 -22.70
C ALA A 450 1.24 -6.69 -22.23
N LYS A 451 0.75 -6.54 -20.99
CA LYS A 451 -0.25 -7.44 -20.38
C LYS A 451 -1.70 -7.00 -20.60
N GLY A 452 -1.93 -5.76 -20.99
CA GLY A 452 -3.28 -5.20 -21.12
C GLY A 452 -3.91 -4.90 -19.76
N VAL A 453 -3.09 -4.49 -18.76
CA VAL A 453 -3.57 -4.01 -17.46
C VAL A 453 -4.57 -2.87 -17.67
N GLY A 454 -5.71 -2.89 -16.99
CA GLY A 454 -6.81 -1.96 -17.23
C GLY A 454 -6.46 -0.52 -16.94
N ARG A 455 -5.76 -0.24 -15.83
CA ARG A 455 -5.41 1.13 -15.42
C ARG A 455 -4.14 1.14 -14.57
N LEU A 456 -3.42 2.26 -14.64
CA LEU A 456 -2.42 2.65 -13.66
C LEU A 456 -2.88 3.89 -12.91
N ALA A 457 -2.49 4.00 -11.65
CA ALA A 457 -2.60 5.21 -10.85
C ALA A 457 -1.26 5.45 -10.14
N MET A 458 -1.21 6.43 -9.26
CA MET A 458 -0.08 6.65 -8.36
C MET A 458 -0.57 7.36 -7.10
N TRP A 459 0.03 7.06 -5.98
CA TRP A 459 -0.10 7.82 -4.74
C TRP A 459 1.13 8.71 -4.59
N SER A 460 1.04 10.03 -4.69
CA SER A 460 -0.10 10.80 -5.15
C SER A 460 0.35 11.93 -6.09
N ALA A 461 -0.57 12.54 -6.77
CA ALA A 461 -0.29 13.63 -7.71
C ALA A 461 0.46 14.81 -7.08
N ALA A 462 0.12 15.17 -5.83
CA ALA A 462 0.78 16.24 -5.09
C ALA A 462 2.26 15.94 -4.79
N ARG A 463 2.64 14.65 -4.78
CA ARG A 463 4.02 14.22 -4.54
C ARG A 463 4.89 14.28 -5.79
N ASP A 464 4.34 14.51 -6.98
CA ASP A 464 5.10 14.46 -8.25
C ASP A 464 5.93 15.72 -8.50
N ALA A 465 6.73 16.07 -7.51
CA ALA A 465 7.70 17.14 -7.54
C ALA A 465 8.90 16.78 -6.67
N GLN A 466 10.06 17.37 -6.98
CA GLN A 466 11.23 17.30 -6.09
C GLN A 466 10.98 18.15 -4.85
N CYS A 467 11.39 17.68 -3.69
CA CYS A 467 11.32 18.47 -2.46
C CYS A 467 12.28 19.68 -2.53
N PRO A 468 11.93 20.82 -1.91
CA PRO A 468 12.79 22.01 -1.91
C PRO A 468 14.19 21.75 -1.35
N ALA A 469 14.32 20.85 -0.39
CA ALA A 469 15.60 20.44 0.21
C ALA A 469 16.37 19.39 -0.62
N GLY A 470 15.86 18.97 -1.78
CA GLY A 470 16.41 17.88 -2.58
C GLY A 470 15.86 16.51 -2.17
N ALA A 471 16.68 15.46 -2.32
CA ALA A 471 16.28 14.10 -1.90
C ALA A 471 16.22 14.01 -0.36
N LEU A 472 15.19 13.32 0.13
CA LEU A 472 14.95 13.04 1.55
C LEU A 472 14.92 11.54 1.79
N ASN A 473 15.05 11.12 3.05
CA ASN A 473 15.01 9.72 3.46
C ASN A 473 13.68 9.30 4.13
N HIS A 474 12.64 10.06 3.92
CA HIS A 474 11.29 9.84 4.44
C HIS A 474 10.26 10.35 3.44
N ALA A 475 9.05 9.86 3.54
CA ALA A 475 7.93 10.31 2.73
C ALA A 475 7.48 11.73 3.12
N GLU A 476 7.10 12.52 2.11
CA GLU A 476 6.51 13.84 2.26
C GLU A 476 5.21 13.91 1.47
N PRO A 477 4.15 14.55 1.99
CA PRO A 477 2.85 14.55 1.32
C PRO A 477 2.80 15.38 0.03
N THR A 478 3.74 16.32 -0.15
CA THR A 478 3.73 17.30 -1.26
C THR A 478 4.95 17.22 -2.17
N CYS A 479 5.81 16.23 -1.97
CA CYS A 479 6.96 15.96 -2.84
C CYS A 479 7.40 14.50 -2.74
N SER A 480 8.12 13.98 -3.74
CA SER A 480 8.45 12.56 -3.83
C SER A 480 9.64 12.12 -3.00
N SER A 481 10.39 13.06 -2.42
CA SER A 481 11.64 12.80 -1.69
C SER A 481 12.79 12.22 -2.54
N VAL A 482 12.62 12.16 -3.87
CA VAL A 482 13.70 11.80 -4.83
C VAL A 482 14.03 12.96 -5.75
N LEU A 483 15.21 12.90 -6.37
CA LEU A 483 15.58 13.87 -7.40
C LEU A 483 14.80 13.62 -8.67
N GLN A 484 14.03 14.60 -9.11
CA GLN A 484 13.21 14.50 -10.33
C GLN A 484 12.90 15.87 -10.94
N GLN A 485 12.48 15.85 -12.20
CA GLN A 485 11.82 17.01 -12.80
C GLN A 485 10.34 17.06 -12.38
N PRO A 486 9.72 18.25 -12.27
CA PRO A 486 8.30 18.36 -11.98
C PRO A 486 7.46 17.51 -12.93
N LEU A 487 6.47 16.78 -12.39
CA LEU A 487 5.56 15.90 -13.12
C LEU A 487 6.27 14.77 -13.90
N ALA A 488 7.44 14.30 -13.44
CA ALA A 488 8.18 13.24 -14.11
C ALA A 488 7.44 11.89 -14.07
N PHE A 489 6.84 11.55 -12.94
CA PHE A 489 6.03 10.33 -12.81
C PHE A 489 4.74 10.43 -13.64
N THR A 490 4.05 11.55 -13.59
CA THR A 490 2.85 11.79 -14.41
C THR A 490 3.14 11.61 -15.90
N ARG A 491 4.28 12.13 -16.39
CA ARG A 491 4.69 11.92 -17.78
C ARG A 491 5.03 10.48 -18.11
N ALA A 492 5.71 9.78 -17.19
CA ALA A 492 6.03 8.37 -17.38
C ALA A 492 4.75 7.52 -17.47
N PHE A 493 3.84 7.66 -16.49
CA PHE A 493 2.56 6.93 -16.48
C PHE A 493 1.63 7.33 -17.62
N GLY A 494 1.63 8.61 -18.02
CA GLY A 494 0.85 9.12 -19.15
C GLY A 494 1.23 8.51 -20.52
N ALA A 495 2.33 7.78 -20.60
CA ALA A 495 2.71 7.01 -21.78
C ALA A 495 1.89 5.71 -21.96
N LEU A 496 1.10 5.29 -20.97
CA LEU A 496 0.21 4.14 -21.06
C LEU A 496 -0.92 4.41 -22.05
N ARG A 497 -0.91 3.72 -23.18
CA ARG A 497 -1.88 3.87 -24.29
C ARG A 497 -2.76 2.64 -24.44
#